data_12d438b36396867bd876f7e9c949b62f
#
_entry.id   12d438b36396867bd876f7e9c949b62f
#
_cell.length_a   1.000
_cell.length_b   1.000
_cell.length_c   1.000
_cell.angle_alpha   90.00
_cell.angle_beta   90.00
_cell.angle_gamma   90.00
#
_symmetry.space_group_name_H-M   'P 1'
#
loop_
_entity.id
_entity.type
_entity.pdbx_description
1 polymer ?
#
loop_
_entity_poly.entity_id
_entity_poly.type
_entity_poly.pdbx_seq_one_letter_code
_entity_poly.pdbx_strand_id
1 'polypeptide(L)'
;MKIALIGYGKMGKEIEKIALGRGHEIVSIIDVDNQEDFESAAFKSADVAIEFTNPMVAYNNYMKAFRAGVKLVSGSTGWMAEHGDEVKRLCTEGGKTLFWSSNFSLGVSIFSAVNKYLAKIMNQFPAYDVTMSETHHIHKMDAPSGTAITLAEGILENLDRKDKWIEGTFQAPDGTVSGSTECAANELPISSIREGEVPVSYTHLRAHET
;
A
#
# COMPACT_ATOMS: atom_id res chain seq x y z
N MET A 1 -20.06 16.58 -1.26
CA MET A 1 -19.53 16.16 0.04
C MET A 1 -18.50 17.18 0.50
N LYS A 2 -18.41 17.41 1.79
CA LYS A 2 -17.34 18.18 2.44
C LYS A 2 -16.18 17.26 2.75
N ILE A 3 -15.02 17.54 2.21
CA ILE A 3 -13.82 16.72 2.35
C ILE A 3 -12.73 17.52 3.08
N ALA A 4 -12.09 16.91 4.06
CA ALA A 4 -10.85 17.40 4.63
C ALA A 4 -9.67 16.61 4.06
N LEU A 5 -8.53 17.25 3.87
CA LEU A 5 -7.28 16.61 3.45
C LEU A 5 -6.29 16.63 4.61
N ILE A 6 -5.64 15.51 4.86
CA ILE A 6 -4.57 15.37 5.85
C ILE A 6 -3.31 14.91 5.09
N GLY A 7 -2.32 15.79 5.01
CA GLY A 7 -1.17 15.68 4.11
C GLY A 7 -1.43 16.35 2.77
N TYR A 8 -0.64 17.38 2.45
CA TYR A 8 -0.81 18.18 1.22
C TYR A 8 0.42 18.11 0.30
N GLY A 9 1.01 16.92 0.23
CA GLY A 9 2.05 16.58 -0.74
C GLY A 9 1.50 16.31 -2.15
N LYS A 10 2.19 15.51 -2.94
CA LYS A 10 1.76 15.15 -4.32
C LYS A 10 0.35 14.56 -4.35
N MET A 11 0.07 13.58 -3.46
CA MET A 11 -1.25 12.93 -3.41
C MET A 11 -2.35 13.88 -2.94
N GLY A 12 -2.13 14.67 -1.88
CA GLY A 12 -3.12 15.62 -1.38
C GLY A 12 -3.56 16.62 -2.46
N LYS A 13 -2.61 17.17 -3.22
CA LYS A 13 -2.89 18.10 -4.33
C LYS A 13 -3.68 17.44 -5.47
N GLU A 14 -3.35 16.21 -5.82
CA GLU A 14 -4.10 15.51 -6.88
C GLU A 14 -5.51 15.12 -6.40
N ILE A 15 -5.67 14.73 -5.14
CA ILE A 15 -6.97 14.44 -4.54
C ILE A 15 -7.83 15.70 -4.52
N GLU A 16 -7.29 16.85 -4.12
CA GLU A 16 -8.00 18.13 -4.17
C GLU A 16 -8.54 18.43 -5.56
N LYS A 17 -7.66 18.40 -6.57
CA LYS A 17 -8.02 18.64 -7.97
C LYS A 17 -9.16 17.75 -8.45
N ILE A 18 -9.08 16.45 -8.15
CA ILE A 18 -10.12 15.48 -8.53
C ILE A 18 -11.40 15.71 -7.76
N ALA A 19 -11.33 15.99 -6.46
CA ALA A 19 -12.49 16.24 -5.62
C ALA A 19 -13.27 17.48 -6.08
N LEU A 20 -12.57 18.58 -6.34
CA LEU A 20 -13.18 19.80 -6.88
C LEU A 20 -13.78 19.58 -8.27
N GLY A 21 -13.08 18.85 -9.15
CA GLY A 21 -13.59 18.48 -10.48
C GLY A 21 -14.84 17.59 -10.44
N ARG A 22 -15.08 16.88 -9.33
CA ARG A 22 -16.28 16.08 -9.07
C ARG A 22 -17.38 16.85 -8.32
N GLY A 23 -17.20 18.14 -8.07
CA GLY A 23 -18.18 18.98 -7.37
C GLY A 23 -18.20 18.76 -5.85
N HIS A 24 -17.10 18.27 -5.26
CA HIS A 24 -16.95 18.21 -3.81
C HIS A 24 -16.33 19.51 -3.29
N GLU A 25 -16.52 19.79 -2.01
CA GLU A 25 -15.98 20.96 -1.32
C GLU A 25 -14.80 20.52 -0.45
N ILE A 26 -13.65 21.18 -0.56
CA ILE A 26 -12.53 21.02 0.37
C ILE A 26 -12.69 22.03 1.49
N VAL A 27 -13.03 21.56 2.68
CA VAL A 27 -13.32 22.41 3.85
C VAL A 27 -12.13 22.63 4.75
N SER A 28 -11.13 21.75 4.71
CA SER A 28 -9.92 21.86 5.52
C SER A 28 -8.76 21.13 4.83
N ILE A 29 -7.57 21.72 4.92
CA ILE A 29 -6.31 21.11 4.48
C ILE A 29 -5.36 21.19 5.66
N ILE A 30 -4.92 20.03 6.15
CA ILE A 30 -4.01 19.90 7.28
C ILE A 30 -2.67 19.33 6.79
N ASP A 31 -1.60 20.03 7.12
CA ASP A 31 -0.23 19.59 6.88
C ASP A 31 0.62 19.83 8.13
N VAL A 32 1.94 19.80 8.02
CA VAL A 32 2.88 19.91 9.15
C VAL A 32 2.78 21.25 9.90
N ASP A 33 2.39 22.32 9.21
CA ASP A 33 2.44 23.68 9.71
C ASP A 33 1.14 24.15 10.40
N ASN A 34 0.06 23.36 10.36
CA ASN A 34 -1.25 23.76 10.88
C ASN A 34 -2.00 22.62 11.60
N GLN A 35 -1.29 21.89 12.40
CA GLN A 35 -1.81 20.72 13.13
C GLN A 35 -2.94 21.05 14.13
N GLU A 36 -3.07 22.30 14.55
CA GLU A 36 -4.18 22.81 15.39
C GLU A 36 -5.52 22.80 14.66
N ASP A 37 -5.53 22.81 13.34
CA ASP A 37 -6.73 22.81 12.51
C ASP A 37 -7.57 21.53 12.64
N PHE A 38 -7.05 20.45 13.21
CA PHE A 38 -7.87 19.30 13.62
C PHE A 38 -9.00 19.67 14.60
N GLU A 39 -8.83 20.75 15.37
CA GLU A 39 -9.85 21.24 16.31
C GLU A 39 -10.77 22.30 15.69
N SER A 40 -10.51 22.74 14.47
CA SER A 40 -11.28 23.77 13.78
C SER A 40 -12.72 23.32 13.49
N ALA A 41 -13.65 24.27 13.45
CA ALA A 41 -15.02 24.01 13.02
C ALA A 41 -15.08 23.53 11.55
N ALA A 42 -14.15 24.00 10.72
CA ALA A 42 -14.03 23.60 9.32
C ALA A 42 -13.73 22.10 9.21
N PHE A 43 -12.68 21.60 9.89
CA PHE A 43 -12.34 20.19 9.91
C PHE A 43 -13.48 19.33 10.47
N LYS A 44 -14.07 19.72 11.60
CA LYS A 44 -15.18 18.99 12.23
C LYS A 44 -16.45 18.96 11.38
N SER A 45 -16.59 19.87 10.39
CA SER A 45 -17.70 19.87 9.45
C SER A 45 -17.54 18.90 8.26
N ALA A 46 -16.38 18.26 8.13
CA ALA A 46 -16.11 17.35 7.03
C ALA A 46 -16.94 16.06 7.13
N ASP A 47 -17.50 15.62 6.02
CA ASP A 47 -18.17 14.32 5.90
C ASP A 47 -17.14 13.17 6.00
N VAL A 48 -15.92 13.44 5.51
CA VAL A 48 -14.78 12.51 5.48
C VAL A 48 -13.47 13.27 5.39
N ALA A 49 -12.44 12.76 6.05
CA ALA A 49 -11.06 13.19 5.84
C ALA A 49 -10.29 12.14 5.01
N ILE A 50 -9.48 12.61 4.08
CA ILE A 50 -8.61 11.76 3.26
C ILE A 50 -7.17 12.03 3.68
N GLU A 51 -6.48 10.99 4.14
CA GLU A 51 -5.17 11.06 4.76
C GLU A 51 -4.12 10.35 3.88
N PHE A 52 -3.11 11.11 3.46
CA PHE A 52 -1.91 10.63 2.78
C PHE A 52 -0.69 11.38 3.30
N THR A 53 -0.10 10.84 4.35
CA THR A 53 1.11 11.40 4.99
C THR A 53 2.26 10.39 4.97
N ASN A 54 2.75 9.98 6.11
CA ASN A 54 3.84 9.00 6.24
C ASN A 54 3.63 8.11 7.48
N PRO A 55 4.37 7.00 7.61
CA PRO A 55 4.23 6.04 8.71
C PRO A 55 4.31 6.66 10.11
N MET A 56 5.18 7.65 10.28
CA MET A 56 5.51 8.22 11.61
C MET A 56 4.36 9.05 12.20
N VAL A 57 3.51 9.62 11.36
CA VAL A 57 2.45 10.55 11.81
C VAL A 57 1.04 10.04 11.54
N ALA A 58 0.86 9.04 10.67
CA ALA A 58 -0.44 8.53 10.27
C ALA A 58 -1.33 8.14 11.46
N TYR A 59 -0.81 7.33 12.38
CA TYR A 59 -1.57 6.93 13.58
C TYR A 59 -2.03 8.12 14.41
N ASN A 60 -1.16 9.11 14.65
CA ASN A 60 -1.52 10.31 15.41
C ASN A 60 -2.61 11.13 14.69
N ASN A 61 -2.56 11.19 13.35
CA ASN A 61 -3.57 11.84 12.54
C ASN A 61 -4.92 11.13 12.67
N TYR A 62 -4.92 9.77 12.69
CA TYR A 62 -6.14 8.99 12.92
C TYR A 62 -6.75 9.30 14.28
N MET A 63 -5.95 9.32 15.35
CA MET A 63 -6.43 9.62 16.71
C MET A 63 -7.04 11.03 16.81
N LYS A 64 -6.46 12.02 16.12
CA LYS A 64 -6.99 13.38 16.07
C LYS A 64 -8.33 13.43 15.30
N ALA A 65 -8.41 12.81 14.13
CA ALA A 65 -9.63 12.75 13.32
C ALA A 65 -10.75 11.98 14.05
N PHE A 66 -10.43 10.87 14.70
CA PHE A 66 -11.39 10.10 15.50
C PHE A 66 -11.93 10.90 16.70
N ARG A 67 -11.08 11.70 17.36
CA ARG A 67 -11.53 12.62 18.43
C ARG A 67 -12.45 13.71 17.89
N ALA A 68 -12.15 14.24 16.72
CA ALA A 68 -13.00 15.22 16.04
C ALA A 68 -14.32 14.62 15.50
N GLY A 69 -14.49 13.30 15.53
CA GLY A 69 -15.68 12.62 15.04
C GLY A 69 -15.74 12.49 13.51
N VAL A 70 -14.62 12.73 12.79
CA VAL A 70 -14.54 12.70 11.35
C VAL A 70 -14.17 11.29 10.86
N LYS A 71 -14.87 10.78 9.86
CA LYS A 71 -14.56 9.50 9.21
C LYS A 71 -13.29 9.62 8.37
N LEU A 72 -12.52 8.53 8.27
CA LEU A 72 -11.25 8.53 7.58
C LEU A 72 -11.20 7.59 6.38
N VAL A 73 -10.55 8.06 5.33
CA VAL A 73 -9.95 7.24 4.26
C VAL A 73 -8.45 7.47 4.31
N SER A 74 -7.64 6.42 4.37
CA SER A 74 -6.19 6.58 4.45
C SER A 74 -5.44 5.64 3.52
N GLY A 75 -4.38 6.18 2.89
CA GLY A 75 -3.41 5.45 2.09
C GLY A 75 -2.01 5.41 2.71
N SER A 76 -1.82 5.95 3.90
CA SER A 76 -0.53 5.85 4.61
C SER A 76 -0.28 4.42 5.06
N THR A 77 0.95 3.95 4.86
CA THR A 77 1.40 2.58 5.19
C THR A 77 2.40 2.59 6.35
N GLY A 78 2.85 1.41 6.79
CA GLY A 78 3.92 1.26 7.78
C GLY A 78 3.52 1.45 9.27
N TRP A 79 2.27 1.78 9.56
CA TRP A 79 1.74 1.98 10.92
C TRP A 79 1.05 0.73 11.51
N MET A 80 0.68 -0.21 10.65
CA MET A 80 -0.22 -1.31 11.01
C MET A 80 0.40 -2.32 11.98
N ALA A 81 1.69 -2.59 11.85
CA ALA A 81 2.38 -3.55 12.72
C ALA A 81 2.37 -3.11 14.19
N GLU A 82 2.45 -1.80 14.45
CA GLU A 82 2.49 -1.24 15.80
C GLU A 82 1.10 -0.88 16.35
N HIS A 83 0.21 -0.38 15.49
CA HIS A 83 -1.05 0.24 15.91
C HIS A 83 -2.31 -0.42 15.33
N GLY A 84 -2.16 -1.46 14.50
CA GLY A 84 -3.26 -2.05 13.75
C GLY A 84 -4.37 -2.59 14.64
N ASP A 85 -4.03 -3.32 15.71
CA ASP A 85 -5.00 -3.91 16.63
C ASP A 85 -5.81 -2.84 17.38
N GLU A 86 -5.16 -1.76 17.82
CA GLU A 86 -5.84 -0.66 18.50
C GLU A 86 -6.81 0.06 17.55
N VAL A 87 -6.36 0.40 16.35
CA VAL A 87 -7.20 1.06 15.34
C VAL A 87 -8.39 0.17 14.96
N LYS A 88 -8.16 -1.14 14.78
CA LYS A 88 -9.22 -2.11 14.53
C LYS A 88 -10.25 -2.11 15.64
N ARG A 89 -9.83 -2.17 16.91
CA ARG A 89 -10.73 -2.13 18.08
C ARG A 89 -11.52 -0.83 18.13
N LEU A 90 -10.90 0.33 17.87
CA LEU A 90 -11.59 1.61 17.82
C LEU A 90 -12.67 1.66 16.72
N CYS A 91 -12.45 0.98 15.60
CA CYS A 91 -13.44 0.89 14.54
C CYS A 91 -14.55 -0.11 14.84
N THR A 92 -14.24 -1.29 15.42
CA THR A 92 -15.22 -2.35 15.68
C THR A 92 -16.07 -2.12 16.92
N GLU A 93 -15.49 -1.55 17.96
CA GLU A 93 -16.10 -1.37 19.28
C GLU A 93 -16.32 0.11 19.65
N GLY A 94 -15.42 1.00 19.18
CA GLY A 94 -15.40 2.42 19.52
C GLY A 94 -16.20 3.32 18.58
N GLY A 95 -16.92 2.77 17.59
CA GLY A 95 -17.76 3.52 16.66
C GLY A 95 -16.98 4.46 15.73
N LYS A 96 -15.67 4.24 15.56
CA LYS A 96 -14.86 5.00 14.61
C LYS A 96 -14.92 4.37 13.22
N THR A 97 -14.62 5.17 12.19
CA THR A 97 -14.66 4.71 10.80
C THR A 97 -13.33 4.99 10.12
N LEU A 98 -12.68 3.93 9.66
CA LEU A 98 -11.49 4.00 8.80
C LEU A 98 -11.69 3.07 7.60
N PHE A 99 -11.52 3.62 6.40
CA PHE A 99 -11.30 2.84 5.19
C PHE A 99 -9.82 2.99 4.80
N TRP A 100 -9.06 1.94 5.01
CA TRP A 100 -7.63 1.91 4.71
C TRP A 100 -7.30 0.93 3.59
N SER A 101 -6.37 1.33 2.75
CA SER A 101 -5.75 0.43 1.77
C SER A 101 -4.30 0.86 1.53
N SER A 102 -3.42 -0.12 1.39
CA SER A 102 -2.04 0.13 0.94
C SER A 102 -1.97 0.57 -0.52
N ASN A 103 -3.02 0.30 -1.30
CA ASN A 103 -3.12 0.67 -2.71
C ASN A 103 -4.59 0.84 -3.14
N PHE A 104 -4.93 2.02 -3.65
CA PHE A 104 -6.27 2.36 -4.15
C PHE A 104 -6.41 2.17 -5.66
N SER A 105 -5.40 1.63 -6.34
CA SER A 105 -5.50 1.32 -7.77
C SER A 105 -6.42 0.14 -8.02
N LEU A 106 -7.49 0.36 -8.77
CA LEU A 106 -8.39 -0.71 -9.20
C LEU A 106 -7.64 -1.78 -10.01
N GLY A 107 -6.70 -1.35 -10.87
CA GLY A 107 -5.86 -2.26 -11.65
C GLY A 107 -5.02 -3.18 -10.76
N VAL A 108 -4.39 -2.65 -9.72
CA VAL A 108 -3.62 -3.47 -8.75
C VAL A 108 -4.53 -4.41 -7.98
N SER A 109 -5.75 -3.98 -7.60
CA SER A 109 -6.72 -4.83 -6.90
C SER A 109 -7.18 -6.00 -7.78
N ILE A 110 -7.48 -5.74 -9.05
CA ILE A 110 -7.83 -6.79 -10.03
C ILE A 110 -6.64 -7.73 -10.22
N PHE A 111 -5.44 -7.19 -10.39
CA PHE A 111 -4.23 -7.97 -10.56
C PHE A 111 -3.97 -8.87 -9.35
N SER A 112 -4.14 -8.37 -8.12
CA SER A 112 -4.03 -9.17 -6.90
C SER A 112 -5.04 -10.32 -6.86
N ALA A 113 -6.30 -10.09 -7.28
CA ALA A 113 -7.31 -11.14 -7.36
C ALA A 113 -6.94 -12.23 -8.38
N VAL A 114 -6.46 -11.82 -9.57
CA VAL A 114 -5.98 -12.75 -10.60
C VAL A 114 -4.76 -13.53 -10.13
N ASN A 115 -3.82 -12.87 -9.46
CA ASN A 115 -2.62 -13.48 -8.89
C ASN A 115 -2.96 -14.61 -7.89
N LYS A 116 -3.88 -14.35 -6.94
CA LYS A 116 -4.38 -15.37 -5.99
C LYS A 116 -5.05 -16.54 -6.70
N TYR A 117 -5.89 -16.26 -7.69
CA TYR A 117 -6.58 -17.29 -8.46
C TYR A 117 -5.60 -18.14 -9.27
N LEU A 118 -4.60 -17.52 -9.89
CA LEU A 118 -3.56 -18.22 -10.65
C LEU A 118 -2.72 -19.11 -9.72
N ALA A 119 -2.29 -18.61 -8.54
CA ALA A 119 -1.57 -19.40 -7.55
C ALA A 119 -2.35 -20.66 -7.14
N LYS A 120 -3.67 -20.52 -6.92
CA LYS A 120 -4.56 -21.64 -6.61
C LYS A 120 -4.63 -22.68 -7.73
N ILE A 121 -4.71 -22.26 -8.99
CA ILE A 121 -4.66 -23.17 -10.14
C ILE A 121 -3.29 -23.87 -10.18
N MET A 122 -2.20 -23.12 -10.07
CA MET A 122 -0.83 -23.63 -10.16
C MET A 122 -0.44 -24.55 -9.00
N ASN A 123 -1.19 -24.54 -7.91
CA ASN A 123 -1.00 -25.47 -6.81
C ASN A 123 -1.14 -26.95 -7.25
N GLN A 124 -1.93 -27.21 -8.29
CA GLN A 124 -2.15 -28.54 -8.87
C GLN A 124 -1.04 -28.98 -9.85
N PHE A 125 -0.10 -28.09 -10.16
CA PHE A 125 0.96 -28.33 -11.15
C PHE A 125 2.36 -28.22 -10.54
N PRO A 126 2.83 -29.26 -9.80
CA PRO A 126 4.10 -29.17 -9.04
C PRO A 126 5.37 -29.08 -9.91
N ALA A 127 5.26 -29.35 -11.21
CA ALA A 127 6.38 -29.18 -12.16
C ALA A 127 6.68 -27.71 -12.48
N TYR A 128 5.80 -26.78 -12.10
CA TYR A 128 6.00 -25.34 -12.27
C TYR A 128 6.44 -24.69 -10.96
N ASP A 129 7.31 -23.73 -11.04
CA ASP A 129 7.68 -22.89 -9.91
C ASP A 129 7.30 -21.43 -10.15
N VAL A 130 7.35 -20.63 -9.09
CA VAL A 130 7.01 -19.22 -9.10
C VAL A 130 8.17 -18.39 -8.61
N THR A 131 8.45 -17.31 -9.33
CA THR A 131 9.37 -16.25 -8.92
C THR A 131 8.68 -14.91 -9.11
N MET A 132 9.11 -13.89 -8.37
CA MET A 132 8.57 -12.55 -8.50
C MET A 132 9.67 -11.55 -8.84
N SER A 133 9.34 -10.58 -9.68
CA SER A 133 10.15 -9.38 -9.86
C SER A 133 9.27 -8.13 -9.89
N GLU A 134 9.80 -7.03 -9.38
CA GLU A 134 9.20 -5.72 -9.46
C GLU A 134 10.18 -4.71 -10.03
N THR A 135 9.68 -3.75 -10.79
CA THR A 135 10.48 -2.63 -11.31
C THR A 135 9.80 -1.32 -10.92
N HIS A 136 10.55 -0.40 -10.33
CA HIS A 136 10.11 0.94 -9.97
C HIS A 136 11.11 1.99 -10.43
N HIS A 137 10.66 3.26 -10.39
CA HIS A 137 11.52 4.43 -10.64
C HIS A 137 12.69 4.49 -9.65
N ILE A 138 13.76 5.16 -10.06
CA ILE A 138 15.02 5.25 -9.31
C ILE A 138 14.89 5.90 -7.92
N HIS A 139 13.83 6.68 -7.67
CA HIS A 139 13.60 7.38 -6.41
C HIS A 139 12.87 6.54 -5.33
N LYS A 140 12.47 5.29 -5.66
CA LYS A 140 11.80 4.43 -4.68
C LYS A 140 12.81 3.82 -3.70
N MET A 141 12.61 4.09 -2.41
CA MET A 141 13.54 3.75 -1.35
C MET A 141 13.36 2.33 -0.81
N ASP A 142 12.11 1.89 -0.64
CA ASP A 142 11.77 0.57 -0.10
C ASP A 142 11.92 -0.53 -1.18
N ALA A 143 12.47 -1.65 -0.79
CA ALA A 143 12.57 -2.87 -1.61
C ALA A 143 12.55 -4.12 -0.68
N PRO A 144 11.68 -5.12 -0.95
CA PRO A 144 10.57 -5.08 -1.92
C PRO A 144 9.51 -4.04 -1.57
N SER A 145 8.72 -3.60 -2.56
CA SER A 145 7.61 -2.69 -2.30
C SER A 145 6.50 -3.35 -1.49
N GLY A 146 5.74 -2.55 -0.72
CA GLY A 146 4.58 -3.07 0.02
C GLY A 146 3.57 -3.80 -0.86
N THR A 147 3.39 -3.37 -2.12
CA THR A 147 2.52 -4.06 -3.08
C THR A 147 3.11 -5.41 -3.51
N ALA A 148 4.42 -5.51 -3.73
CA ALA A 148 5.08 -6.79 -4.04
C ALA A 148 4.92 -7.78 -2.89
N ILE A 149 5.11 -7.32 -1.64
CA ILE A 149 4.89 -8.15 -0.45
C ILE A 149 3.44 -8.65 -0.39
N THR A 150 2.45 -7.76 -0.57
CA THR A 150 1.02 -8.15 -0.58
C THR A 150 0.70 -9.18 -1.68
N LEU A 151 1.33 -9.05 -2.85
CA LEU A 151 1.15 -10.01 -3.95
C LEU A 151 1.82 -11.35 -3.62
N ALA A 152 3.00 -11.34 -3.01
CA ALA A 152 3.69 -12.55 -2.56
C ALA A 152 2.87 -13.28 -1.47
N GLU A 153 2.36 -12.57 -0.48
CA GLU A 153 1.49 -13.13 0.55
C GLU A 153 0.24 -13.78 -0.07
N GLY A 154 -0.35 -13.13 -1.09
CA GLY A 154 -1.47 -13.70 -1.83
C GLY A 154 -1.12 -14.99 -2.61
N ILE A 155 0.13 -15.16 -3.06
CA ILE A 155 0.62 -16.42 -3.63
C ILE A 155 0.77 -17.47 -2.52
N LEU A 156 1.42 -17.13 -1.40
CA LEU A 156 1.67 -18.05 -0.28
C LEU A 156 0.37 -18.59 0.31
N GLU A 157 -0.67 -17.77 0.42
CA GLU A 157 -1.99 -18.19 0.87
C GLU A 157 -2.65 -19.28 -0.02
N ASN A 158 -2.21 -19.44 -1.27
CA ASN A 158 -2.86 -20.27 -2.28
C ASN A 158 -1.92 -21.30 -2.94
N LEU A 159 -0.67 -21.40 -2.51
CA LEU A 159 0.35 -22.27 -3.10
C LEU A 159 1.08 -23.04 -2.01
N ASP A 160 0.58 -24.22 -1.64
CA ASP A 160 0.97 -25.02 -0.47
C ASP A 160 2.46 -25.37 -0.40
N ARG A 161 3.18 -25.35 -1.53
CA ARG A 161 4.62 -25.65 -1.59
C ARG A 161 5.53 -24.46 -1.29
N LYS A 162 4.97 -23.29 -1.02
CA LYS A 162 5.72 -22.06 -0.64
C LYS A 162 5.25 -21.59 0.73
N ASP A 163 6.20 -21.39 1.67
CA ASP A 163 5.90 -21.05 3.06
C ASP A 163 6.13 -19.57 3.38
N LYS A 164 7.11 -18.98 2.71
CA LYS A 164 7.50 -17.58 2.97
C LYS A 164 8.10 -16.94 1.72
N TRP A 165 8.02 -15.63 1.66
CA TRP A 165 8.80 -14.85 0.71
C TRP A 165 10.16 -14.45 1.31
N ILE A 166 11.14 -14.22 0.45
CA ILE A 166 12.46 -13.71 0.80
C ILE A 166 12.87 -12.60 -0.16
N GLU A 167 13.76 -11.73 0.28
CA GLU A 167 14.41 -10.78 -0.61
C GLU A 167 15.30 -11.53 -1.60
N GLY A 168 15.06 -11.31 -2.89
CA GLY A 168 15.86 -11.84 -3.98
C GLY A 168 17.01 -10.91 -4.37
N THR A 169 17.19 -10.68 -5.68
CA THR A 169 18.17 -9.70 -6.16
C THR A 169 17.63 -8.27 -6.08
N PHE A 170 18.51 -7.33 -5.78
CA PHE A 170 18.26 -5.89 -5.92
C PHE A 170 19.18 -5.31 -6.99
N GLN A 171 18.59 -4.73 -8.04
CA GLN A 171 19.30 -3.98 -9.06
C GLN A 171 19.14 -2.48 -8.81
N ALA A 172 20.26 -1.85 -8.49
CA ALA A 172 20.34 -0.40 -8.28
C ALA A 172 20.24 0.39 -9.60
N PRO A 173 19.99 1.72 -9.55
CA PRO A 173 19.88 2.57 -10.74
C PRO A 173 21.12 2.60 -11.64
N ASP A 174 22.29 2.34 -11.10
CA ASP A 174 23.57 2.26 -11.83
C ASP A 174 23.81 0.88 -12.48
N GLY A 175 22.84 -0.04 -12.34
CA GLY A 175 22.93 -1.40 -12.84
C GLY A 175 23.64 -2.39 -11.91
N THR A 176 24.14 -1.94 -10.76
CA THR A 176 24.75 -2.82 -9.76
C THR A 176 23.70 -3.80 -9.22
N VAL A 177 24.01 -5.08 -9.21
CA VAL A 177 23.13 -6.13 -8.69
C VAL A 177 23.71 -6.69 -7.40
N SER A 178 22.89 -6.78 -6.36
CA SER A 178 23.20 -7.40 -5.07
C SER A 178 22.13 -8.45 -4.72
N GLY A 179 22.40 -9.28 -3.71
CA GLY A 179 21.50 -10.36 -3.30
C GLY A 179 21.59 -11.59 -4.21
N SER A 180 20.69 -12.54 -4.00
CA SER A 180 20.63 -13.80 -4.75
C SER A 180 19.19 -14.26 -4.92
N THR A 181 18.92 -14.98 -6.01
CA THR A 181 17.67 -15.75 -6.19
C THR A 181 17.81 -17.21 -5.74
N GLU A 182 18.99 -17.60 -5.25
CA GLU A 182 19.15 -18.92 -4.65
C GLU A 182 18.33 -19.01 -3.37
N CYS A 183 17.41 -19.96 -3.33
CA CYS A 183 16.47 -20.12 -2.24
C CYS A 183 16.08 -21.58 -2.05
N ALA A 184 15.56 -21.93 -0.90
CA ALA A 184 14.98 -23.24 -0.68
C ALA A 184 13.70 -23.41 -1.54
N ALA A 185 13.34 -24.66 -1.83
CA ALA A 185 12.19 -24.97 -2.69
C ALA A 185 10.86 -24.41 -2.15
N ASN A 186 10.76 -24.20 -0.84
CA ASN A 186 9.59 -23.63 -0.17
C ASN A 186 9.64 -22.10 0.00
N GLU A 187 10.64 -21.42 -0.54
CA GLU A 187 10.78 -19.97 -0.48
C GLU A 187 10.41 -19.31 -1.82
N LEU A 188 9.84 -18.11 -1.73
CA LEU A 188 9.47 -17.28 -2.87
C LEU A 188 10.37 -16.04 -2.93
N PRO A 189 11.37 -15.98 -3.83
CA PRO A 189 12.23 -14.82 -3.95
C PRO A 189 11.51 -13.68 -4.68
N ILE A 190 11.65 -12.44 -4.17
CA ILE A 190 11.18 -11.20 -4.79
C ILE A 190 12.40 -10.39 -5.23
N SER A 191 12.63 -10.29 -6.52
CA SER A 191 13.68 -9.44 -7.08
C SER A 191 13.16 -8.03 -7.33
N SER A 192 13.96 -7.03 -6.95
CA SER A 192 13.60 -5.61 -7.07
C SER A 192 14.56 -4.88 -8.03
N ILE A 193 14.00 -4.13 -8.96
CA ILE A 193 14.75 -3.38 -9.98
C ILE A 193 14.39 -1.89 -9.84
N ARG A 194 15.40 -1.03 -9.94
CA ARG A 194 15.24 0.43 -9.98
C ARG A 194 15.74 0.95 -11.31
N GLU A 195 14.79 1.42 -12.15
CA GLU A 195 15.09 1.81 -13.53
C GLU A 195 14.26 3.02 -13.96
N GLY A 196 14.92 4.07 -14.45
CA GLY A 196 14.30 5.24 -15.06
C GLY A 196 13.19 5.87 -14.21
N GLU A 197 12.13 6.29 -14.88
CA GLU A 197 10.93 6.88 -14.28
C GLU A 197 9.72 5.90 -14.37
N VAL A 198 9.98 4.60 -14.43
CA VAL A 198 8.94 3.57 -14.48
C VAL A 198 8.04 3.67 -13.26
N PRO A 199 6.73 3.93 -13.38
CA PRO A 199 5.84 4.06 -12.23
C PRO A 199 5.82 2.79 -11.38
N VAL A 200 5.55 1.67 -12.01
CA VAL A 200 5.62 0.31 -11.45
C VAL A 200 5.42 -0.75 -12.54
N SER A 201 6.13 -1.85 -12.45
CA SER A 201 5.87 -3.07 -13.21
C SER A 201 6.07 -4.29 -12.33
N TYR A 202 5.19 -5.29 -12.49
CA TYR A 202 5.27 -6.57 -11.79
C TYR A 202 5.27 -7.71 -12.80
N THR A 203 6.15 -8.69 -12.60
CA THR A 203 6.19 -9.94 -13.37
C THR A 203 6.15 -11.12 -12.41
N HIS A 204 5.20 -12.06 -12.59
CA HIS A 204 4.88 -13.05 -11.58
C HIS A 204 5.08 -14.50 -11.97
N LEU A 205 5.20 -14.86 -13.23
CA LEU A 205 5.26 -16.26 -13.61
C LEU A 205 6.26 -16.46 -14.74
N ARG A 206 7.28 -17.26 -14.43
CA ARG A 206 8.04 -17.98 -15.45
C ARG A 206 7.68 -19.46 -15.34
N ALA A 207 7.14 -20.03 -16.41
CA ALA A 207 7.10 -21.46 -16.56
C ALA A 207 8.54 -21.94 -16.79
N HIS A 208 9.03 -22.83 -15.94
CA HIS A 208 10.19 -23.64 -16.26
C HIS A 208 9.66 -24.90 -16.91
N GLU A 209 9.54 -24.88 -18.24
CA GLU A 209 9.40 -26.11 -18.99
C GLU A 209 10.78 -26.79 -18.99
N THR A 210 10.86 -27.92 -18.35
CA THR A 210 11.99 -28.83 -18.45
C THR A 210 11.82 -29.72 -19.67
#